data_d4ede1edec47684dfbc3cbad1d8cd32e
#
_entry.id   d4ede1edec47684dfbc3cbad1d8cd32e
#
_cell.length_a   1.000
_cell.length_b   1.000
_cell.length_c   1.000
_cell.angle_alpha   90.00
_cell.angle_beta   90.00
_cell.angle_gamma   90.00
#
_symmetry.space_group_name_H-M   'P 1'
#
loop_
_entity.id
_entity.type
_entity.pdbx_description
1 polymer ?
#
loop_
_entity_poly.entity_id
_entity_poly.type
_entity_poly.pdbx_seq_one_letter_code
_entity_poly.pdbx_strand_id
1 'polypeptide(L)'
;MSDIHTPFGVLEAEDARELLIPPADGLDRQVLAHARRWQAVGLFVRCVACGHSQKASDSARPFPHGPGCRASSADGDFPWRELAEILRQLPR
;
A
#
# COMPACT_ATOMS: atom_id res chain seq x y z
N MET A 1 -10.72 29.16 -5.09
CA MET A 1 -10.53 28.78 -5.23
C MET A 1 -10.28 28.41 -5.06
N SER A 2 -10.25 28.16 -5.12
CA SER A 2 -9.95 27.64 -5.23
C SER A 2 -9.51 27.27 -5.10
N ASP A 3 -9.27 27.08 -5.28
CA ASP A 3 -8.81 26.56 -5.36
C ASP A 3 -8.32 26.29 -5.22
N ILE A 4 -8.29 26.15 -5.25
CA ILE A 4 -7.89 25.63 -5.28
C ILE A 4 -7.32 25.61 -5.24
N HIS A 5 -7.16 25.50 -5.39
CA HIS A 5 -6.72 25.06 -5.61
C HIS A 5 -6.23 24.79 -5.66
N THR A 6 -6.11 25.95 -5.33
CA THR A 6 -5.59 25.27 -5.40
C THR A 6 -6.06 24.38 -5.58
N PRO A 7 -5.88 24.30 -6.08
CA PRO A 7 -6.44 23.05 -6.47
C PRO A 7 -6.05 21.89 -5.55
N PHE A 8 -4.90 21.94 -4.99
CA PHE A 8 -4.44 20.87 -4.10
C PHE A 8 -5.26 20.75 -2.83
N GLY A 9 -5.73 21.85 -2.33
CA GLY A 9 -6.60 21.81 -1.17
C GLY A 9 -7.89 21.06 -1.46
N VAL A 10 -8.41 21.24 -2.66
CA VAL A 10 -9.62 20.54 -3.08
C VAL A 10 -9.36 19.05 -3.20
N LEU A 11 -8.23 18.67 -3.79
CA LEU A 11 -7.88 17.27 -3.95
C LEU A 11 -7.68 16.58 -2.60
N GLU A 12 -7.07 17.29 -1.66
CA GLU A 12 -6.88 16.73 -0.33
C GLU A 12 -8.21 16.47 0.36
N ALA A 13 -9.16 17.37 0.19
CA ALA A 13 -10.49 17.19 0.78
C ALA A 13 -11.18 15.97 0.17
N GLU A 14 -11.04 15.77 -1.13
CA GLU A 14 -11.62 14.62 -1.79
C GLU A 14 -10.96 13.33 -1.32
N ASP A 15 -9.64 13.33 -1.17
CA ASP A 15 -8.93 12.17 -0.68
C ASP A 15 -9.37 11.79 0.73
N ALA A 16 -9.55 12.79 1.59
CA ALA A 16 -10.01 12.54 2.95
C ALA A 16 -11.40 11.93 2.95
N ARG A 17 -12.26 12.41 2.06
CA ARG A 17 -13.60 11.88 1.95
C ARG A 17 -13.61 10.45 1.45
N GLU A 18 -12.75 10.13 0.50
CA GLU A 18 -12.63 8.77 0.00
C GLU A 18 -12.18 7.81 1.08
N LEU A 19 -11.28 8.25 1.95
CA LEU A 19 -10.80 7.43 3.05
C LEU A 19 -11.90 7.13 4.06
N LEU A 20 -12.94 7.95 4.11
CA LEU A 20 -14.06 7.75 5.01
C LEU A 20 -15.15 6.86 4.42
N ILE A 21 -15.09 6.58 3.12
CA ILE A 21 -16.06 5.72 2.46
C ILE A 21 -15.72 4.26 2.79
N PRO A 22 -16.70 3.49 3.29
CA PRO A 22 -16.43 2.07 3.55
C PRO A 22 -16.09 1.32 2.28
N PRO A 23 -15.21 0.31 2.37
CA PRO A 23 -14.90 -0.53 1.20
C PRO A 23 -16.15 -1.16 0.62
N ALA A 24 -16.31 -1.11 -0.69
CA ALA A 24 -17.50 -1.61 -1.35
C ALA A 24 -17.50 -3.13 -1.48
N ASP A 25 -16.32 -3.74 -1.61
CA ASP A 25 -16.23 -5.18 -1.84
C ASP A 25 -14.90 -5.73 -1.32
N GLY A 26 -14.66 -7.01 -1.59
CA GLY A 26 -13.46 -7.68 -1.14
C GLY A 26 -12.18 -7.09 -1.71
N LEU A 27 -12.22 -6.60 -2.95
CA LEU A 27 -11.06 -5.99 -3.57
C LEU A 27 -10.63 -4.73 -2.81
N ASP A 28 -11.59 -3.87 -2.51
CA ASP A 28 -11.29 -2.64 -1.75
C ASP A 28 -10.66 -2.96 -0.41
N ARG A 29 -11.16 -3.98 0.27
CA ARG A 29 -10.62 -4.40 1.56
C ARG A 29 -9.21 -4.89 1.45
N GLN A 30 -8.90 -5.64 0.39
CA GLN A 30 -7.56 -6.15 0.16
C GLN A 30 -6.58 -5.02 -0.12
N VAL A 31 -7.00 -4.03 -0.92
CA VAL A 31 -6.16 -2.87 -1.22
C VAL A 31 -5.85 -2.11 0.06
N LEU A 32 -6.87 -1.87 0.89
CA LEU A 32 -6.67 -1.16 2.15
C LEU A 32 -5.79 -1.93 3.13
N ALA A 33 -6.00 -3.24 3.22
CA ALA A 33 -5.19 -4.06 4.11
C ALA A 33 -3.72 -4.05 3.70
N HIS A 34 -3.47 -4.13 2.39
CA HIS A 34 -2.11 -4.06 1.88
C HIS A 34 -1.49 -2.69 2.19
N ALA A 35 -2.23 -1.61 1.97
CA ALA A 35 -1.75 -0.25 2.18
C ALA A 35 -1.44 0.05 3.66
N ARG A 36 -2.07 -0.66 4.57
CA ARG A 36 -1.78 -0.48 6.00
C ARG A 36 -0.47 -1.11 6.44
N ARG A 37 0.00 -2.10 5.70
CA ARG A 37 1.23 -2.81 6.01
C ARG A 37 2.41 -2.31 5.18
N TRP A 38 2.15 -1.88 3.96
CA TRP A 38 3.19 -1.58 2.98
C TRP A 38 2.93 -0.23 2.34
N GLN A 39 3.99 0.55 2.22
CA GLN A 39 3.92 1.85 1.57
C GLN A 39 4.71 1.80 0.26
N ALA A 40 4.05 2.10 -0.85
CA ALA A 40 4.71 2.14 -2.14
C ALA A 40 5.39 3.51 -2.31
N VAL A 41 6.68 3.50 -2.61
CA VAL A 41 7.46 4.72 -2.80
C VAL A 41 8.34 4.52 -4.04
N GLY A 42 7.94 5.07 -5.17
CA GLY A 42 8.64 4.87 -6.42
C GLY A 42 8.68 3.38 -6.77
N LEU A 43 9.87 2.85 -6.98
CA LEU A 43 10.03 1.44 -7.30
C LEU A 43 10.24 0.56 -6.07
N PHE A 44 10.07 1.13 -4.89
CA PHE A 44 10.22 0.41 -3.63
C PHE A 44 8.89 0.19 -2.95
N VAL A 45 8.82 -0.89 -2.17
CA VAL A 45 7.76 -1.06 -1.18
C VAL A 45 8.42 -1.05 0.20
N ARG A 46 7.80 -0.40 1.15
CA ARG A 46 8.38 -0.16 2.46
C ARG A 46 7.46 -0.72 3.54
N CYS A 47 8.05 -1.40 4.52
CA CYS A 47 7.29 -1.86 5.68
C CYS A 47 6.96 -0.68 6.58
N VAL A 48 5.68 -0.51 6.90
CA VAL A 48 5.22 0.60 7.73
C VAL A 48 5.75 0.48 9.16
N ALA A 49 5.98 -0.75 9.61
CA ALA A 49 6.40 -1.01 10.98
C ALA A 49 7.90 -0.80 11.21
N CYS A 50 8.74 -1.22 10.28
CA CYS A 50 10.20 -1.14 10.48
C CYS A 50 10.92 -0.20 9.53
N GLY A 51 10.26 0.26 8.48
CA GLY A 51 10.85 1.21 7.55
C GLY A 51 11.81 0.63 6.51
N HIS A 52 12.10 -0.66 6.56
CA HIS A 52 12.91 -1.28 5.52
C HIS A 52 12.14 -1.33 4.21
N SER A 53 12.86 -1.42 3.10
CA SER A 53 12.25 -1.38 1.77
C SER A 53 12.81 -2.44 0.85
N GLN A 54 12.05 -2.74 -0.20
CA GLN A 54 12.44 -3.74 -1.20
C GLN A 54 12.06 -3.22 -2.58
N LYS A 55 12.98 -3.35 -3.53
CA LYS A 55 12.72 -3.00 -4.92
C LYS A 55 11.78 -4.01 -5.56
N ALA A 56 11.03 -3.55 -6.55
CA ALA A 56 10.17 -4.44 -7.33
C ALA A 56 10.96 -5.59 -7.97
N SER A 57 12.18 -5.32 -8.41
CA SER A 57 13.02 -6.34 -9.04
C SER A 57 13.43 -7.46 -8.08
N ASP A 58 13.30 -7.24 -6.78
CA ASP A 58 13.61 -8.25 -5.77
C ASP A 58 12.36 -8.97 -5.26
N SER A 59 11.25 -8.84 -5.96
CA SER A 59 9.95 -9.34 -5.53
C SER A 59 9.90 -10.85 -5.29
N ALA A 60 10.77 -11.60 -5.90
CA ALA A 60 10.83 -13.07 -5.71
C ALA A 60 11.47 -13.46 -4.39
N ARG A 61 12.09 -12.53 -3.69
CA ARG A 61 12.76 -12.78 -2.42
C ARG A 61 11.86 -12.35 -1.26
N PRO A 62 12.00 -13.00 -0.11
CA PRO A 62 11.28 -12.54 1.07
C PRO A 62 11.69 -11.11 1.42
N PHE A 63 10.74 -10.33 1.91
CA PHE A 63 10.99 -8.95 2.29
C PHE A 63 11.99 -8.89 3.46
N PRO A 64 13.02 -8.03 3.36
CA PRO A 64 14.06 -7.95 4.40
C PRO A 64 13.62 -7.02 5.54
N HIS A 65 12.82 -7.53 6.46
CA HIS A 65 12.41 -6.74 7.63
C HIS A 65 13.59 -6.41 8.54
N GLY A 66 13.46 -5.31 9.27
CA GLY A 66 14.42 -4.99 10.33
C GLY A 66 14.31 -5.96 11.48
N PRO A 67 15.37 -6.06 12.32
CA PRO A 67 15.37 -6.97 13.46
C PRO A 67 14.20 -6.70 14.40
N GLY A 68 13.48 -7.75 14.77
CA GLY A 68 12.38 -7.65 15.70
C GLY A 68 11.12 -7.00 15.16
N CYS A 69 11.00 -6.84 13.85
CA CYS A 69 9.81 -6.24 13.27
C CYS A 69 8.57 -7.08 13.56
N ARG A 70 7.56 -6.44 14.15
CA ARG A 70 6.30 -7.13 14.51
C ARG A 70 5.50 -7.57 13.29
N ALA A 71 5.70 -6.91 12.16
CA ALA A 71 4.98 -7.23 10.94
C ALA A 71 5.62 -8.39 10.18
N SER A 72 6.77 -8.86 10.62
CA SER A 72 7.47 -9.95 9.96
C SER A 72 6.74 -11.27 10.15
N SER A 73 6.60 -12.02 9.07
CA SER A 73 5.98 -13.35 9.11
C SER A 73 7.07 -14.42 9.13
N ALA A 74 6.84 -15.51 9.87
CA ALA A 74 7.80 -16.61 9.94
C ALA A 74 8.02 -17.26 8.58
N ASP A 75 7.01 -17.26 7.73
CA ASP A 75 7.09 -17.84 6.39
C ASP A 75 7.64 -16.89 5.34
N GLY A 76 7.96 -15.67 5.74
CA GLY A 76 8.40 -14.64 4.82
C GLY A 76 7.25 -13.84 4.26
N ASP A 77 7.54 -12.61 3.86
CA ASP A 77 6.54 -11.72 3.29
C ASP A 77 6.94 -11.36 1.87
N PHE A 78 5.95 -11.28 0.99
CA PHE A 78 6.14 -10.98 -0.42
C PHE A 78 5.18 -9.87 -0.85
N PRO A 79 5.44 -8.63 -0.40
CA PRO A 79 4.49 -7.53 -0.61
C PRO A 79 4.21 -7.23 -2.09
N TRP A 80 5.20 -7.38 -2.96
CA TRP A 80 5.01 -7.15 -4.38
C TRP A 80 4.09 -8.20 -5.01
N ARG A 81 4.23 -9.47 -4.59
CA ARG A 81 3.36 -10.54 -5.08
C ARG A 81 1.96 -10.38 -4.56
N GLU A 82 1.82 -9.99 -3.30
CA GLU A 82 0.50 -9.73 -2.71
C GLU A 82 -0.21 -8.63 -3.48
N LEU A 83 0.52 -7.54 -3.77
CA LEU A 83 -0.05 -6.45 -4.53
C LEU A 83 -0.45 -6.88 -5.93
N ALA A 84 0.40 -7.66 -6.60
CA ALA A 84 0.09 -8.16 -7.94
C ALA A 84 -1.18 -9.00 -7.95
N GLU A 85 -1.36 -9.87 -6.96
CA GLU A 85 -2.56 -10.67 -6.84
C GLU A 85 -3.81 -9.82 -6.65
N ILE A 86 -3.70 -8.78 -5.84
CA ILE A 86 -4.81 -7.85 -5.63
C ILE A 86 -5.15 -7.13 -6.93
N LEU A 87 -4.13 -6.64 -7.63
CA LEU A 87 -4.35 -5.87 -8.86
C LEU A 87 -4.90 -6.70 -10.00
N ARG A 88 -4.73 -8.01 -9.99
CA ARG A 88 -5.34 -8.88 -10.99
C ARG A 88 -6.85 -8.86 -10.92
N GLN A 89 -7.40 -8.49 -9.79
CA GLN A 89 -8.84 -8.48 -9.57
C GLN A 89 -9.49 -7.18 -10.02
N LEU A 90 -8.70 -6.22 -10.49
CA LEU A 90 -9.25 -4.95 -10.97
C LEU A 90 -10.15 -5.17 -12.18
N PRO A 91 -11.33 -4.53 -12.21
CA PRO A 91 -12.20 -4.62 -13.38
C PRO A 91 -11.54 -3.97 -14.59
N ARG A 92 -11.89 -4.46 -15.76
CA ARG A 92 -11.33 -3.95 -17.01
C ARG A 92 -12.22 -2.95 -17.66
#